data_879db352ea987bce5a8c5182ec40bfb0
#
_entry.id   879db352ea987bce5a8c5182ec40bfb0
#
_cell.length_a   1.000
_cell.length_b   1.000
_cell.length_c   1.000
_cell.angle_alpha   90.00
_cell.angle_beta   90.00
_cell.angle_gamma   90.00
#
_symmetry.space_group_name_H-M   'P 1'
#
loop_
_entity.id
_entity.type
_entity.pdbx_description
1 polymer ?
#
loop_
_entity_poly.entity_id
_entity_poly.type
_entity_poly.pdbx_seq_one_letter_code
_entity_poly.pdbx_strand_id
1 'polypeptide(L)'
;RVNFDLTCSNKMWVEAERYRFLEFVSSQSTMHRITKFNLDEAYNEYVDDRIIKIMKEKVDYYNTQVALKEKYVKENRPVEATRVSELLKKLYLEILYSNPAGFTLTARMTTNYRCLRNIYKQRKNHRLPEWREFCKWIETLPYAQELLIN
;
A
#
# COMPACT_ATOMS: atom_id res chain seq x y z
N ARG A 1 -2.59 -9.22 23.63
CA ARG A 1 -2.63 -8.87 22.19
C ARG A 1 -2.80 -7.37 22.02
N VAL A 2 -2.21 -6.86 20.96
CA VAL A 2 -2.35 -5.46 20.54
C VAL A 2 -2.91 -5.46 19.12
N ASN A 3 -4.03 -4.78 18.92
CA ASN A 3 -4.66 -4.62 17.62
C ASN A 3 -4.60 -3.14 17.23
N PHE A 4 -4.21 -2.86 15.98
CA PHE A 4 -4.06 -1.49 15.50
C PHE A 4 -4.17 -1.43 13.98
N ASP A 5 -4.44 -0.25 13.46
CA ASP A 5 -4.33 0.03 12.03
C ASP A 5 -2.98 0.66 11.74
N LEU A 6 -2.27 0.10 10.78
CA LEU A 6 -0.99 0.62 10.32
C LEU A 6 -1.09 1.07 8.88
N THR A 7 -0.79 2.35 8.65
CA THR A 7 -0.64 2.92 7.30
C THR A 7 0.83 3.17 7.06
N CYS A 8 1.39 2.51 6.08
CA CYS A 8 2.77 2.73 5.70
C CYS A 8 3.03 2.36 4.23
N SER A 9 4.21 2.73 3.74
CA SER A 9 4.61 2.44 2.37
C SER A 9 4.85 0.96 2.11
N ASN A 10 4.76 0.56 0.84
CA ASN A 10 5.14 -0.79 0.42
C ASN A 10 6.60 -1.11 0.79
N LYS A 11 7.47 -0.11 0.82
CA LYS A 11 8.86 -0.29 1.28
C LYS A 11 8.93 -0.76 2.73
N MET A 12 8.13 -0.20 3.61
CA MET A 12 8.06 -0.62 5.01
C MET A 12 7.35 -1.98 5.15
N TRP A 13 6.27 -2.22 4.38
CA TRP A 13 5.53 -3.49 4.43
C TRP A 13 6.40 -4.70 4.15
N VAL A 14 7.28 -4.65 3.14
CA VAL A 14 8.22 -5.74 2.81
C VAL A 14 9.14 -6.08 4.00
N GLU A 15 9.50 -5.10 4.80
CA GLU A 15 10.29 -5.32 6.01
C GLU A 15 9.42 -5.81 7.19
N ALA A 16 8.18 -5.31 7.31
CA ALA A 16 7.24 -5.69 8.35
C ALA A 16 6.79 -7.15 8.25
N GLU A 17 6.61 -7.66 7.04
CA GLU A 17 6.25 -9.08 6.79
C GLU A 17 7.28 -10.09 7.30
N ARG A 18 8.51 -9.66 7.57
CA ARG A 18 9.55 -10.52 8.14
C ARG A 18 9.41 -10.75 9.65
N TYR A 19 8.59 -9.95 10.33
CA TYR A 19 8.39 -10.11 11.76
C TYR A 19 7.37 -11.21 12.04
N ARG A 20 7.85 -12.30 12.62
CA ARG A 20 6.98 -13.35 13.15
C ARG A 20 6.12 -12.77 14.26
N PHE A 21 4.83 -13.08 14.26
CA PHE A 21 3.83 -12.54 15.20
C PHE A 21 3.42 -11.07 14.99
N LEU A 22 3.82 -10.43 13.91
CA LEU A 22 3.19 -9.24 13.39
C LEU A 22 2.26 -9.68 12.26
N GLU A 23 0.99 -9.89 12.58
CA GLU A 23 0.04 -10.59 11.73
C GLU A 23 -0.95 -9.63 11.09
N PHE A 24 -1.20 -9.84 9.80
CA PHE A 24 -2.26 -9.14 9.08
C PHE A 24 -3.61 -9.77 9.39
N VAL A 25 -4.56 -8.96 9.86
CA VAL A 25 -5.96 -9.36 10.02
C VAL A 25 -6.75 -9.07 8.73
N SER A 26 -6.53 -7.89 8.17
CA SER A 26 -7.08 -7.48 6.88
C SER A 26 -6.22 -6.36 6.29
N SER A 27 -6.20 -6.25 4.97
CA SER A 27 -5.44 -5.19 4.28
C SER A 27 -6.16 -4.69 3.04
N GLN A 28 -5.80 -3.48 2.62
CA GLN A 28 -6.15 -2.98 1.30
C GLN A 28 -5.30 -3.69 0.25
N SER A 29 -5.92 -4.19 -0.80
CA SER A 29 -5.20 -4.83 -1.90
C SER A 29 -4.86 -3.82 -2.99
N THR A 30 -3.57 -3.57 -3.20
CA THR A 30 -3.09 -2.81 -4.37
C THR A 30 -3.52 -3.48 -5.67
N MET A 31 -3.43 -4.81 -5.71
CA MET A 31 -3.71 -5.62 -6.89
C MET A 31 -5.13 -5.44 -7.44
N HIS A 32 -6.09 -5.12 -6.59
CA HIS A 32 -7.50 -5.02 -6.99
C HIS A 32 -8.07 -3.60 -6.91
N ARG A 33 -7.34 -2.64 -6.37
CA ARG A 33 -7.91 -1.33 -6.01
C ARG A 33 -7.11 -0.12 -6.45
N ILE A 34 -5.90 -0.27 -6.97
CA ILE A 34 -5.01 0.86 -7.26
C ILE A 34 -5.65 1.90 -8.20
N THR A 35 -6.47 1.46 -9.16
CA THR A 35 -7.16 2.34 -10.10
C THR A 35 -8.32 3.13 -9.48
N LYS A 36 -8.68 2.83 -8.25
CA LYS A 36 -9.77 3.45 -7.48
C LYS A 36 -9.28 4.32 -6.32
N PHE A 37 -7.97 4.36 -6.05
CA PHE A 37 -7.39 5.20 -5.01
C PHE A 37 -7.27 6.65 -5.47
N ASN A 38 -7.39 7.57 -4.51
CA ASN A 38 -6.96 8.95 -4.72
C ASN A 38 -5.44 9.00 -4.71
N LEU A 39 -4.82 9.09 -5.90
CA LEU A 39 -3.37 9.08 -6.04
C LEU A 39 -2.69 10.35 -5.52
N ASP A 40 -3.41 11.43 -5.28
CA ASP A 40 -2.85 12.63 -4.65
C ASP A 40 -2.43 12.39 -3.19
N GLU A 41 -3.08 11.43 -2.53
CA GLU A 41 -2.88 11.09 -1.11
C GLU A 41 -2.24 9.70 -0.92
N ALA A 42 -1.94 9.00 -2.00
CA ALA A 42 -1.55 7.60 -1.97
C ALA A 42 -0.05 7.36 -1.79
N TYR A 43 0.77 8.39 -1.87
CA TYR A 43 2.23 8.28 -1.84
C TYR A 43 2.82 9.04 -0.66
N ASN A 44 3.93 8.53 -0.10
CA ASN A 44 4.63 9.28 0.92
C ASN A 44 5.37 10.50 0.32
N GLU A 45 5.81 11.40 1.20
CA GLU A 45 6.45 12.67 0.82
C GLU A 45 7.76 12.52 0.03
N TYR A 46 8.39 11.36 0.03
CA TYR A 46 9.67 11.11 -0.64
C TYR A 46 9.53 10.60 -2.07
N VAL A 47 8.32 10.34 -2.55
CA VAL A 47 8.10 9.97 -3.95
C VAL A 47 8.20 11.20 -4.83
N ASP A 48 9.02 11.13 -5.88
CA ASP A 48 9.19 12.21 -6.85
C ASP A 48 7.85 12.53 -7.53
N ASP A 49 7.48 13.81 -7.58
CA ASP A 49 6.21 14.28 -8.16
C ASP A 49 6.03 13.86 -9.62
N ARG A 50 7.13 13.74 -10.39
CA ARG A 50 7.10 13.28 -11.78
C ARG A 50 6.62 11.82 -11.87
N ILE A 51 7.00 10.97 -10.92
CA ILE A 51 6.56 9.58 -10.86
C ILE A 51 5.07 9.52 -10.51
N ILE A 52 4.62 10.33 -9.56
CA ILE A 52 3.19 10.43 -9.22
C ILE A 52 2.37 10.88 -10.43
N LYS A 53 2.86 11.85 -11.19
CA LYS A 53 2.21 12.31 -12.41
C LYS A 53 2.08 11.20 -13.45
N ILE A 54 3.15 10.42 -13.67
CA ILE A 54 3.12 9.26 -14.57
C ILE A 54 2.07 8.24 -14.10
N MET A 55 2.02 7.93 -12.81
CA MET A 55 1.04 6.99 -12.27
C MET A 55 -0.40 7.47 -12.46
N LYS A 56 -0.66 8.76 -12.24
CA LYS A 56 -1.99 9.36 -12.51
C LYS A 56 -2.38 9.24 -13.98
N GLU A 57 -1.48 9.56 -14.90
CA GLU A 57 -1.71 9.44 -16.34
C GLU A 57 -2.03 8.00 -16.74
N LYS A 58 -1.32 7.02 -16.18
CA LYS A 58 -1.59 5.59 -16.42
C LYS A 58 -2.96 5.16 -15.91
N VAL A 59 -3.33 5.56 -14.72
CA VAL A 59 -4.63 5.25 -14.12
C VAL A 59 -5.77 5.92 -14.88
N ASP A 60 -5.62 7.18 -15.25
CA ASP A 60 -6.62 7.91 -16.05
C ASP A 60 -6.84 7.24 -17.41
N TYR A 61 -5.75 6.86 -18.09
CA TYR A 61 -5.85 6.15 -19.35
C TYR A 61 -6.55 4.78 -19.20
N TYR A 62 -6.18 4.02 -18.15
CA TYR A 62 -6.86 2.76 -17.84
C TYR A 62 -8.38 2.97 -17.65
N ASN A 63 -8.77 3.94 -16.83
CA ASN A 63 -10.18 4.22 -16.56
C ASN A 63 -10.93 4.69 -17.80
N THR A 64 -10.28 5.44 -18.69
CA THR A 64 -10.85 5.81 -20.01
C THR A 64 -11.10 4.58 -20.86
N GLN A 65 -10.19 3.61 -20.88
CA GLN A 65 -10.38 2.35 -21.62
C GLN A 65 -11.47 1.47 -21.00
N VAL A 66 -11.63 1.49 -19.67
CA VAL A 66 -12.77 0.81 -19.00
C VAL A 66 -14.10 1.38 -19.49
N ALA A 67 -14.23 2.70 -19.53
CA ALA A 67 -15.43 3.37 -20.03
C ALA A 67 -15.71 3.03 -21.51
N LEU A 68 -14.65 2.98 -22.33
CA LEU A 68 -14.76 2.61 -23.75
C LEU A 68 -15.25 1.16 -23.93
N LYS A 69 -14.73 0.23 -23.11
CA LYS A 69 -15.20 -1.16 -23.12
C LYS A 69 -16.69 -1.25 -22.78
N GLU A 70 -17.13 -0.55 -21.74
CA GLU A 70 -18.53 -0.51 -21.34
C GLU A 70 -19.43 0.02 -22.47
N LYS A 71 -18.97 1.06 -23.17
CA LYS A 71 -19.64 1.61 -24.36
C LYS A 71 -19.79 0.55 -25.46
N TYR A 72 -18.73 -0.16 -25.81
CA TYR A 72 -18.77 -1.21 -26.82
C TYR A 72 -19.67 -2.37 -26.43
N VAL A 73 -19.72 -2.74 -25.17
CA VAL A 73 -20.67 -3.76 -24.68
C VAL A 73 -22.11 -3.29 -24.85
N LYS A 74 -22.43 -2.06 -24.51
CA LYS A 74 -23.79 -1.49 -24.69
C LYS A 74 -24.21 -1.37 -26.15
N GLU A 75 -23.26 -1.08 -27.04
CA GLU A 75 -23.48 -0.99 -28.50
C GLU A 75 -23.48 -2.35 -29.18
N ASN A 76 -23.37 -3.46 -28.44
CA ASN A 76 -23.30 -4.83 -28.95
C ASN A 76 -22.15 -5.03 -29.97
N ARG A 77 -20.96 -4.54 -29.63
CA ARG A 77 -19.73 -4.62 -30.42
C ARG A 77 -18.69 -5.53 -29.75
N PRO A 78 -18.85 -6.86 -29.83
CA PRO A 78 -18.04 -7.81 -29.05
C PRO A 78 -16.56 -7.86 -29.46
N VAL A 79 -16.24 -7.63 -30.72
CA VAL A 79 -14.86 -7.67 -31.23
C VAL A 79 -14.05 -6.52 -30.62
N GLU A 80 -14.60 -5.33 -30.67
CA GLU A 80 -13.95 -4.13 -30.08
C GLU A 80 -13.88 -4.23 -28.56
N ALA A 81 -14.92 -4.71 -27.90
CA ALA A 81 -14.92 -4.96 -26.45
C ALA A 81 -13.83 -5.95 -26.04
N THR A 82 -13.61 -7.01 -26.80
CA THR A 82 -12.55 -8.00 -26.55
C THR A 82 -11.17 -7.40 -26.71
N ARG A 83 -10.92 -6.59 -27.74
CA ARG A 83 -9.64 -5.89 -27.93
C ARG A 83 -9.32 -4.97 -26.77
N VAL A 84 -10.30 -4.20 -26.29
CA VAL A 84 -10.12 -3.32 -25.13
C VAL A 84 -9.87 -4.14 -23.87
N SER A 85 -10.54 -5.28 -23.70
CA SER A 85 -10.29 -6.19 -22.56
C SER A 85 -8.86 -6.68 -22.49
N GLU A 86 -8.26 -7.06 -23.63
CA GLU A 86 -6.85 -7.48 -23.68
C GLU A 86 -5.90 -6.32 -23.38
N LEU A 87 -6.20 -5.12 -23.89
CA LEU A 87 -5.45 -3.92 -23.56
C LEU A 87 -5.51 -3.60 -22.06
N LEU A 88 -6.68 -3.70 -21.44
CA LEU A 88 -6.86 -3.43 -20.00
C LEU A 88 -6.04 -4.37 -19.12
N LYS A 89 -5.92 -5.64 -19.48
CA LYS A 89 -5.04 -6.58 -18.75
C LYS A 89 -3.59 -6.11 -18.76
N LYS A 90 -3.08 -5.69 -19.91
CA LYS A 90 -1.72 -5.16 -20.04
C LYS A 90 -1.53 -3.87 -19.25
N LEU A 91 -2.45 -2.92 -19.40
CA LEU A 91 -2.38 -1.62 -18.71
C LEU A 91 -2.41 -1.77 -17.18
N TYR A 92 -3.22 -2.70 -16.70
CA TYR A 92 -3.31 -2.98 -15.26
C TYR A 92 -1.97 -3.50 -14.70
N LEU A 93 -1.35 -4.43 -15.41
CA LEU A 93 -0.02 -4.94 -15.03
C LEU A 93 1.05 -3.83 -15.08
N GLU A 94 1.02 -2.96 -16.08
CA GLU A 94 1.94 -1.81 -16.14
C GLU A 94 1.78 -0.89 -14.92
N ILE A 95 0.54 -0.64 -14.49
CA ILE A 95 0.26 0.16 -13.29
C ILE A 95 0.83 -0.53 -12.05
N LEU A 96 0.58 -1.83 -11.87
CA LEU A 96 1.06 -2.58 -10.71
C LEU A 96 2.59 -2.61 -10.65
N TYR A 97 3.26 -2.90 -11.75
CA TYR A 97 4.72 -3.03 -11.79
C TYR A 97 5.46 -1.69 -11.82
N SER A 98 4.81 -0.63 -12.26
CA SER A 98 5.40 0.71 -12.29
C SER A 98 5.20 1.48 -10.98
N ASN A 99 4.32 1.00 -10.10
CA ASN A 99 3.96 1.70 -8.87
C ASN A 99 5.17 1.79 -7.92
N PRO A 100 5.57 3.00 -7.49
CA PRO A 100 6.74 3.17 -6.65
C PRO A 100 6.53 2.62 -5.24
N ALA A 101 7.62 2.21 -4.60
CA ALA A 101 7.63 1.62 -3.25
C ALA A 101 7.13 2.58 -2.14
N GLY A 102 7.03 3.88 -2.44
CA GLY A 102 6.45 4.88 -1.54
C GLY A 102 4.91 4.91 -1.53
N PHE A 103 4.25 4.06 -2.32
CA PHE A 103 2.81 3.89 -2.27
C PHE A 103 2.37 3.36 -0.90
N THR A 104 1.38 4.00 -0.28
CA THR A 104 0.94 3.69 1.08
C THR A 104 -0.35 2.87 1.11
N LEU A 105 -0.40 1.92 2.02
CA LEU A 105 -1.56 1.08 2.28
C LEU A 105 -1.82 0.99 3.78
N THR A 106 -3.08 0.79 4.12
CA THR A 106 -3.50 0.54 5.50
C THR A 106 -3.87 -0.92 5.70
N ALA A 107 -3.39 -1.50 6.79
CA ALA A 107 -3.80 -2.83 7.21
C ALA A 107 -4.19 -2.84 8.69
N ARG A 108 -5.17 -3.67 9.03
CA ARG A 108 -5.45 -4.05 10.41
C ARG A 108 -4.44 -5.12 10.81
N MET A 109 -3.70 -4.84 11.89
CA MET A 109 -2.65 -5.69 12.40
C MET A 109 -2.99 -6.22 13.79
N THR A 110 -2.44 -7.39 14.12
CA THR A 110 -2.42 -7.92 15.49
C THR A 110 -1.01 -8.37 15.84
N THR A 111 -0.62 -8.14 17.10
CA THR A 111 0.71 -8.52 17.59
C THR A 111 0.72 -8.71 19.12
N ASN A 112 1.90 -8.88 19.69
CA ASN A 112 2.12 -8.95 21.12
C ASN A 112 3.31 -8.07 21.55
N TYR A 113 3.44 -7.80 22.83
CA TYR A 113 4.50 -6.95 23.38
C TYR A 113 5.91 -7.50 23.12
N ARG A 114 6.09 -8.80 23.08
CA ARG A 114 7.40 -9.39 22.78
C ARG A 114 7.85 -9.04 21.36
N CYS A 115 6.94 -9.10 20.40
CA CYS A 115 7.22 -8.70 19.01
C CYS A 115 7.51 -7.19 18.94
N LEU A 116 6.69 -6.35 19.56
CA LEU A 116 6.87 -4.89 19.59
C LEU A 116 8.22 -4.49 20.23
N ARG A 117 8.63 -5.17 21.32
CA ARG A 117 9.94 -4.96 21.94
C ARG A 117 11.09 -5.26 20.96
N ASN A 118 10.99 -6.35 20.21
CA ASN A 118 12.01 -6.68 19.22
C ASN A 118 12.05 -5.65 18.08
N ILE A 119 10.90 -5.23 17.59
CA ILE A 119 10.80 -4.16 16.58
C ILE A 119 11.44 -2.88 17.11
N TYR A 120 11.06 -2.44 18.30
CA TYR A 120 11.58 -1.23 18.90
C TYR A 120 13.11 -1.24 18.99
N LYS A 121 13.70 -2.32 19.52
CA LYS A 121 15.16 -2.46 19.63
C LYS A 121 15.87 -2.39 18.28
N GLN A 122 15.28 -2.95 17.23
CA GLN A 122 15.89 -3.00 15.91
C GLN A 122 15.63 -1.76 15.06
N ARG A 123 14.53 -1.05 15.29
CA ARG A 123 13.99 -0.05 14.36
C ARG A 123 13.96 1.39 14.92
N LYS A 124 14.14 1.63 16.19
CA LYS A 124 14.07 2.98 16.77
C LYS A 124 15.02 4.00 16.13
N ASN A 125 16.15 3.54 15.59
CA ASN A 125 17.12 4.37 14.86
C ASN A 125 17.19 4.01 13.36
N HIS A 126 16.15 3.41 12.82
CA HIS A 126 16.14 2.95 11.44
C HIS A 126 16.17 4.12 10.45
N ARG A 127 16.76 3.90 9.25
CA ARG A 127 16.85 4.93 8.20
C ARG A 127 15.48 5.37 7.71
N LEU A 128 14.52 4.44 7.54
CA LEU A 128 13.15 4.78 7.15
C LEU A 128 12.44 5.52 8.27
N PRO A 129 11.94 6.75 8.03
CA PRO A 129 11.21 7.53 9.02
C PRO A 129 9.97 6.81 9.57
N GLU A 130 9.29 6.04 8.72
CA GLU A 130 8.09 5.28 9.10
C GLU A 130 8.34 4.31 10.26
N TRP A 131 9.51 3.64 10.30
CA TRP A 131 9.89 2.80 11.43
C TRP A 131 10.10 3.60 12.71
N ARG A 132 10.70 4.78 12.60
CA ARG A 132 10.91 5.65 13.78
C ARG A 132 9.58 6.16 14.33
N GLU A 133 8.64 6.54 13.45
CA GLU A 133 7.28 6.94 13.85
C GLU A 133 6.52 5.76 14.49
N PHE A 134 6.63 4.57 13.93
CA PHE A 134 6.06 3.37 14.53
C PHE A 134 6.65 3.09 15.93
N CYS A 135 7.95 3.29 16.12
CA CYS A 135 8.60 3.16 17.43
C CYS A 135 8.11 4.22 18.43
N LYS A 136 7.88 5.45 17.99
CA LYS A 136 7.24 6.48 18.84
C LYS A 136 5.84 6.08 19.27
N TRP A 137 5.06 5.51 18.35
CA TRP A 137 3.76 4.97 18.72
C TRP A 137 3.87 3.83 19.75
N ILE A 138 4.83 2.92 19.62
CA ILE A 138 5.09 1.88 20.63
C ILE A 138 5.31 2.49 22.02
N GLU A 139 5.99 3.63 22.12
CA GLU A 139 6.24 4.34 23.38
C GLU A 139 4.96 4.83 24.07
N THR A 140 3.86 5.00 23.32
CA THR A 140 2.57 5.45 23.86
C THR A 140 1.71 4.32 24.43
N LEU A 141 2.12 3.07 24.25
CA LEU A 141 1.34 1.91 24.71
C LEU A 141 1.37 1.77 26.24
N PRO A 142 0.31 1.21 26.84
CA PRO A 142 0.30 0.95 28.28
C PRO A 142 1.52 0.12 28.72
N TYR A 143 2.14 0.50 29.81
CA TYR A 143 3.37 -0.14 30.37
C TYR A 143 4.55 -0.23 29.39
N ALA A 144 4.62 0.70 28.44
CA ALA A 144 5.68 0.69 27.41
C ALA A 144 7.07 0.78 28.02
N GLN A 145 7.27 1.61 29.04
CA GLN A 145 8.57 1.80 29.71
C GLN A 145 9.06 0.50 30.35
N GLU A 146 8.20 -0.23 31.02
CA GLU A 146 8.56 -1.44 31.76
C GLU A 146 8.70 -2.67 30.82
N LEU A 147 7.88 -2.77 29.81
CA LEU A 147 7.73 -3.99 29.01
C LEU A 147 8.37 -3.93 27.62
N LEU A 148 8.50 -2.75 27.03
CA LEU A 148 8.89 -2.57 25.64
C LEU A 148 10.24 -1.86 25.45
N ILE A 149 10.51 -0.82 26.21
CA ILE A 149 11.63 0.08 25.98
C ILE A 149 12.90 -0.32 26.76
N ASN A 150 12.74 -0.88 27.94
CA ASN A 150 13.87 -1.34 28.79
C ASN A 150 14.51 -2.64 28.36
#